data_7ce705dd0911a30f3a47eb20bce11130
#
_entry.id   7ce705dd0911a30f3a47eb20bce11130
#
_cell.length_a   1.000
_cell.length_b   1.000
_cell.length_c   1.000
_cell.angle_alpha   90.00
_cell.angle_beta   90.00
_cell.angle_gamma   90.00
#
_symmetry.space_group_name_H-M   'P 1'
#
loop_
_entity.id
_entity.type
_entity.pdbx_description
1 polymer ?
#
loop_
_entity_poly.entity_id
_entity_poly.type
_entity_poly.pdbx_seq_one_letter_code
_entity_poly.pdbx_strand_id
1 'polypeptide(L)'
;MSKTKLILITTLAAMVSYTNAGDLAPGKWEVKQTVEGEQLPPGMDKGKTSHRCITAKEAESIEQTMRQASQRNSCDNPITNRNGNTLSWTMQCNSSGRTVKSNGTMTVHNKKHYTSNITTLSDGHTLTVKADAIWTGLCEDQP
;
A
#
# COMPACT_ATOMS: atom_id res chain seq x y z
N MET A 1 10.07 37.86 60.54
CA MET A 1 10.70 36.65 59.92
C MET A 1 9.73 36.07 58.90
N SER A 2 9.86 36.48 57.65
CA SER A 2 9.00 35.98 56.54
C SER A 2 9.66 34.79 55.91
N LYS A 3 9.03 33.61 55.97
CA LYS A 3 9.47 32.40 55.33
C LYS A 3 8.82 32.32 53.93
N THR A 4 9.52 32.78 52.93
CA THR A 4 9.13 32.66 51.52
C THR A 4 9.31 31.20 51.08
N LYS A 5 8.20 30.47 50.87
CA LYS A 5 8.20 29.13 50.26
C LYS A 5 8.34 29.27 48.77
N LEU A 6 9.49 28.87 48.26
CA LEU A 6 9.76 28.74 46.82
C LEU A 6 9.05 27.47 46.28
N ILE A 7 8.00 27.66 45.51
CA ILE A 7 7.30 26.56 44.82
C ILE A 7 8.03 26.32 43.51
N LEU A 8 8.74 25.20 43.45
CA LEU A 8 9.40 24.72 42.21
C LEU A 8 8.33 24.05 41.34
N ILE A 9 7.89 24.75 40.30
CA ILE A 9 6.98 24.18 39.28
C ILE A 9 7.85 23.45 38.30
N THR A 10 7.94 22.13 38.41
CA THR A 10 8.53 21.25 37.36
C THR A 10 7.54 21.09 36.23
N THR A 11 7.72 21.82 35.14
CA THR A 11 7.01 21.63 33.89
C THR A 11 7.51 20.33 33.25
N LEU A 12 6.70 19.28 33.35
CA LEU A 12 6.91 18.03 32.62
C LEU A 12 6.60 18.29 31.13
N ALA A 13 7.62 18.55 30.32
CA ALA A 13 7.49 18.64 28.89
C ALA A 13 7.17 17.25 28.34
N ALA A 14 5.88 16.98 28.06
CA ALA A 14 5.48 15.81 27.32
C ALA A 14 6.04 15.91 25.92
N MET A 15 7.11 15.17 25.64
CA MET A 15 7.60 14.96 24.29
C MET A 15 6.57 14.12 23.54
N VAL A 16 5.70 14.79 22.80
CA VAL A 16 4.83 14.14 21.82
C VAL A 16 5.74 13.68 20.70
N SER A 17 6.14 12.42 20.76
CA SER A 17 6.81 11.76 19.63
C SER A 17 5.80 11.68 18.51
N TYR A 18 5.90 12.55 17.51
CA TYR A 18 5.24 12.38 16.22
C TYR A 18 5.87 11.17 15.56
N THR A 19 5.35 9.99 15.87
CA THR A 19 5.61 8.81 15.05
C THR A 19 4.92 9.08 13.71
N ASN A 20 5.69 9.34 12.66
CA ASN A 20 5.21 9.27 11.30
C ASN A 20 4.67 7.85 11.10
N ALA A 21 3.35 7.71 11.25
CA ALA A 21 2.67 6.46 11.09
C ALA A 21 2.46 6.26 9.58
N GLY A 22 3.50 5.80 8.87
CA GLY A 22 3.36 5.33 7.50
C GLY A 22 2.28 4.25 7.41
N ASP A 23 1.73 4.07 6.23
CA ASP A 23 0.65 3.08 6.00
C ASP A 23 1.13 1.65 6.27
N LEU A 24 2.37 1.34 5.90
CA LEU A 24 2.96 0.00 6.00
C LEU A 24 4.31 0.02 6.73
N ALA A 25 4.77 -1.14 7.19
CA ALA A 25 6.14 -1.31 7.64
C ALA A 25 7.06 -1.47 6.42
N PRO A 26 8.19 -0.75 6.34
CA PRO A 26 9.21 -1.00 5.33
C PRO A 26 9.86 -2.36 5.58
N GLY A 27 10.25 -3.04 4.50
CA GLY A 27 10.91 -4.34 4.59
C GLY A 27 10.44 -5.35 3.56
N LYS A 28 10.71 -6.61 3.82
CA LYS A 28 10.39 -7.74 2.95
C LYS A 28 8.95 -8.21 3.20
N TRP A 29 8.22 -8.37 2.12
CA TRP A 29 6.83 -8.80 2.11
C TRP A 29 6.67 -10.07 1.28
N GLU A 30 5.96 -11.03 1.80
CA GLU A 30 5.44 -12.18 1.05
C GLU A 30 4.03 -11.84 0.57
N VAL A 31 3.79 -11.96 -0.73
CA VAL A 31 2.51 -11.65 -1.37
C VAL A 31 1.99 -12.90 -2.04
N LYS A 32 0.87 -13.42 -1.53
CA LYS A 32 0.12 -14.52 -2.13
C LYS A 32 -0.96 -13.95 -3.02
N GLN A 33 -0.94 -14.27 -4.30
CA GLN A 33 -1.89 -13.78 -5.28
C GLN A 33 -2.69 -14.93 -5.89
N THR A 34 -3.98 -14.69 -6.11
CA THR A 34 -4.85 -15.52 -6.95
C THR A 34 -5.41 -14.67 -8.09
N VAL A 35 -5.59 -15.28 -9.24
CA VAL A 35 -6.08 -14.63 -10.44
C VAL A 35 -7.37 -15.30 -10.88
N GLU A 36 -8.42 -14.53 -11.12
CA GLU A 36 -9.72 -14.97 -11.60
C GLU A 36 -10.04 -14.24 -12.91
N GLY A 37 -10.54 -14.95 -13.93
CA GLY A 37 -10.93 -14.35 -15.20
C GLY A 37 -11.47 -15.40 -16.17
N GLU A 38 -12.18 -14.95 -17.20
CA GLU A 38 -12.87 -15.83 -18.15
C GLU A 38 -11.94 -16.59 -19.11
N GLN A 39 -10.75 -16.08 -19.36
CA GLN A 39 -9.78 -16.64 -20.33
C GLN A 39 -8.38 -16.64 -19.74
N LEU A 40 -8.17 -17.35 -18.64
CA LEU A 40 -6.86 -17.51 -18.05
C LEU A 40 -6.04 -18.58 -18.79
N PRO A 41 -4.76 -18.30 -19.07
CA PRO A 41 -3.84 -19.34 -19.51
C PRO A 41 -3.79 -20.49 -18.48
N PRO A 42 -3.59 -21.74 -18.91
CA PRO A 42 -3.48 -22.86 -18.00
C PRO A 42 -2.45 -22.65 -16.91
N GLY A 43 -2.84 -22.81 -15.66
CA GLY A 43 -1.96 -22.66 -14.48
C GLY A 43 -1.90 -21.27 -13.85
N MET A 44 -2.52 -20.25 -14.46
CA MET A 44 -2.56 -18.91 -13.88
C MET A 44 -3.53 -18.79 -12.71
N ASP A 45 -4.50 -19.67 -12.64
CA ASP A 45 -5.49 -19.81 -11.56
C ASP A 45 -4.94 -20.41 -10.26
N LYS A 46 -3.78 -21.07 -10.33
CA LYS A 46 -3.19 -21.83 -9.20
C LYS A 46 -2.63 -20.99 -8.06
N GLY A 47 -2.69 -19.66 -8.20
CA GLY A 47 -2.07 -18.76 -7.25
C GLY A 47 -0.54 -18.68 -7.40
N LYS A 48 0.00 -17.54 -7.01
CA LYS A 48 1.43 -17.25 -7.04
C LYS A 48 1.87 -16.62 -5.73
N THR A 49 2.97 -17.08 -5.19
CA THR A 49 3.66 -16.40 -4.09
C THR A 49 4.86 -15.64 -4.66
N SER A 50 4.96 -14.38 -4.29
CA SER A 50 6.09 -13.52 -4.66
C SER A 50 6.62 -12.80 -3.42
N HIS A 51 7.86 -12.33 -3.50
CA HIS A 51 8.47 -11.54 -2.46
C HIS A 51 8.81 -10.15 -3.01
N ARG A 52 8.59 -9.15 -2.19
CA ARG A 52 8.82 -7.75 -2.55
C ARG A 52 9.46 -7.02 -1.37
N CYS A 53 10.43 -6.18 -1.66
CA CYS A 53 10.96 -5.22 -0.70
C CYS A 53 10.20 -3.89 -0.85
N ILE A 54 9.59 -3.42 0.23
CA ILE A 54 8.95 -2.10 0.31
C ILE A 54 9.91 -1.16 1.02
N THR A 55 10.34 -0.11 0.33
CA THR A 55 11.23 0.92 0.89
C THR A 55 10.50 1.78 1.93
N ALA A 56 11.24 2.48 2.78
CA ALA A 56 10.66 3.41 3.76
C ALA A 56 9.77 4.46 3.09
N LYS A 57 10.19 4.99 1.93
CA LYS A 57 9.42 5.97 1.16
C LYS A 57 8.12 5.40 0.60
N GLU A 58 8.12 4.17 0.08
CA GLU A 58 6.91 3.50 -0.42
C GLU A 58 5.95 3.15 0.72
N ALA A 59 6.48 2.78 1.88
CA ALA A 59 5.71 2.43 3.06
C ALA A 59 5.02 3.62 3.72
N GLU A 60 5.50 4.83 3.49
CA GLU A 60 4.99 6.06 4.09
C GLU A 60 3.59 6.42 3.57
N SER A 61 3.36 6.29 2.26
CA SER A 61 2.07 6.59 1.63
C SER A 61 1.81 5.71 0.41
N ILE A 62 0.79 4.88 0.51
CA ILE A 62 0.34 4.01 -0.59
C ILE A 62 -0.13 4.86 -1.77
N GLU A 63 -0.91 5.92 -1.54
CA GLU A 63 -1.43 6.79 -2.59
C GLU A 63 -0.30 7.49 -3.37
N GLN A 64 0.73 7.93 -2.68
CA GLN A 64 1.89 8.56 -3.34
C GLN A 64 2.66 7.54 -4.19
N THR A 65 2.85 6.34 -3.68
CA THR A 65 3.49 5.24 -4.41
C THR A 65 2.70 4.86 -5.66
N MET A 66 1.36 4.81 -5.57
CA MET A 66 0.49 4.56 -6.71
C MET A 66 0.60 5.66 -7.78
N ARG A 67 0.60 6.94 -7.39
CA ARG A 67 0.80 8.06 -8.33
C ARG A 67 2.14 7.99 -9.05
N GLN A 68 3.21 7.67 -8.35
CA GLN A 68 4.53 7.51 -8.97
C GLN A 68 4.57 6.31 -9.94
N ALA A 69 3.92 5.21 -9.60
CA ALA A 69 3.82 4.04 -10.45
C ALA A 69 2.97 4.32 -11.70
N SER A 70 1.88 5.07 -11.60
CA SER A 70 1.03 5.44 -12.74
C SER A 70 1.79 6.28 -13.76
N GLN A 71 2.56 7.27 -13.31
CA GLN A 71 3.38 8.11 -14.18
C GLN A 71 4.42 7.32 -14.97
N ARG A 72 5.03 6.29 -14.35
CA ARG A 72 6.03 5.44 -15.01
C ARG A 72 5.43 4.47 -16.03
N ASN A 73 4.14 4.17 -15.91
CA ASN A 73 3.47 3.14 -16.72
C ASN A 73 2.47 3.72 -17.74
N SER A 74 2.59 5.00 -18.09
CA SER A 74 1.67 5.68 -19.04
C SER A 74 0.21 5.57 -18.62
N CYS A 75 -0.04 5.69 -17.32
CA CYS A 75 -1.38 5.72 -16.75
C CYS A 75 -1.78 7.14 -16.35
N ASP A 76 -3.08 7.40 -16.32
CA ASP A 76 -3.61 8.59 -15.68
C ASP A 76 -3.33 8.58 -14.17
N ASN A 77 -3.37 9.74 -13.53
CA ASN A 77 -3.29 9.79 -12.08
C ASN A 77 -4.46 9.01 -11.47
N PRO A 78 -4.21 8.10 -10.52
CA PRO A 78 -5.28 7.35 -9.89
C PRO A 78 -6.22 8.28 -9.13
N ILE A 79 -7.52 8.07 -9.29
CA ILE A 79 -8.55 8.67 -8.45
C ILE A 79 -8.68 7.77 -7.22
N THR A 80 -8.32 8.28 -6.06
CA THR A 80 -8.27 7.53 -4.82
C THR A 80 -9.32 8.01 -3.83
N ASN A 81 -9.85 7.09 -3.04
CA ASN A 81 -10.74 7.37 -1.91
C ASN A 81 -10.31 6.48 -0.73
N ARG A 82 -10.04 7.11 0.43
CA ARG A 82 -9.69 6.40 1.65
C ARG A 82 -10.84 6.49 2.66
N ASN A 83 -11.26 5.34 3.16
CA ASN A 83 -12.23 5.22 4.24
C ASN A 83 -11.64 4.33 5.33
N GLY A 84 -11.18 4.95 6.43
CA GLY A 84 -10.50 4.25 7.50
C GLY A 84 -9.23 3.53 7.00
N ASN A 85 -9.20 2.22 7.17
CA ASN A 85 -8.09 1.36 6.76
C ASN A 85 -8.21 0.84 5.31
N THR A 86 -9.25 1.23 4.58
CA THR A 86 -9.49 0.80 3.20
C THR A 86 -9.25 1.95 2.23
N LEU A 87 -8.39 1.71 1.25
CA LEU A 87 -8.12 2.58 0.11
C LEU A 87 -8.75 1.95 -1.13
N SER A 88 -9.56 2.70 -1.85
CA SER A 88 -10.06 2.34 -3.18
C SER A 88 -9.53 3.29 -4.23
N TRP A 89 -9.40 2.80 -5.46
CA TRP A 89 -8.92 3.60 -6.59
C TRP A 89 -9.50 3.16 -7.92
N THR A 90 -9.50 4.08 -8.86
CA THR A 90 -9.70 3.83 -10.28
C THR A 90 -8.54 4.44 -11.06
N MET A 91 -8.11 3.77 -12.11
CA MET A 91 -6.99 4.19 -12.95
C MET A 91 -7.20 3.72 -14.38
N GLN A 92 -6.75 4.48 -15.36
CA GLN A 92 -6.72 4.11 -16.75
C GLN A 92 -5.28 4.19 -17.27
N CYS A 93 -4.85 3.18 -17.97
CA CYS A 93 -3.54 3.11 -18.60
C CYS A 93 -3.68 2.95 -20.11
N ASN A 94 -2.76 3.54 -20.86
CA ASN A 94 -2.67 3.35 -22.31
C ASN A 94 -1.36 2.64 -22.63
N SER A 95 -1.44 1.42 -23.11
CA SER A 95 -0.29 0.59 -23.46
C SER A 95 -0.44 0.03 -24.85
N SER A 96 0.51 0.32 -25.74
CA SER A 96 0.55 -0.21 -27.11
C SER A 96 -0.77 -0.02 -27.89
N GLY A 97 -1.40 1.17 -27.74
CA GLY A 97 -2.66 1.50 -28.40
C GLY A 97 -3.91 0.86 -27.74
N ARG A 98 -3.76 0.18 -26.61
CA ARG A 98 -4.87 -0.41 -25.85
C ARG A 98 -5.13 0.39 -24.58
N THR A 99 -6.41 0.58 -24.27
CA THR A 99 -6.83 1.18 -23.02
C THR A 99 -7.15 0.08 -22.01
N VAL A 100 -6.47 0.15 -20.86
CA VAL A 100 -6.67 -0.75 -19.73
C VAL A 100 -7.26 0.04 -18.57
N LYS A 101 -8.46 -0.33 -18.11
CA LYS A 101 -9.11 0.28 -16.94
C LYS A 101 -8.91 -0.63 -15.74
N SER A 102 -8.50 -0.05 -14.62
CA SER A 102 -8.25 -0.79 -13.38
C SER A 102 -9.00 -0.16 -12.22
N ASN A 103 -9.70 -0.98 -11.46
CA ASN A 103 -10.33 -0.60 -10.19
C ASN A 103 -9.75 -1.49 -9.10
N GLY A 104 -9.46 -0.91 -7.96
CA GLY A 104 -8.91 -1.70 -6.87
C GLY A 104 -9.35 -1.22 -5.50
N THR A 105 -9.23 -2.13 -4.55
CA THR A 105 -9.36 -1.87 -3.13
C THR A 105 -8.19 -2.50 -2.39
N MET A 106 -7.70 -1.84 -1.37
CA MET A 106 -6.68 -2.36 -0.47
C MET A 106 -7.12 -2.08 0.96
N THR A 107 -7.12 -3.10 1.79
CA THR A 107 -7.41 -2.98 3.22
C THR A 107 -6.13 -3.23 4.00
N VAL A 108 -5.68 -2.23 4.75
CA VAL A 108 -4.54 -2.33 5.65
C VAL A 108 -5.05 -2.79 7.01
N HIS A 109 -4.84 -4.08 7.32
CA HIS A 109 -5.27 -4.66 8.61
C HIS A 109 -4.40 -4.16 9.76
N ASN A 110 -3.11 -4.03 9.51
CA ASN A 110 -2.11 -3.42 10.37
C ASN A 110 -0.86 -3.10 9.53
N LYS A 111 0.17 -2.51 10.13
CA LYS A 111 1.41 -2.13 9.42
C LYS A 111 2.17 -3.32 8.77
N LYS A 112 1.84 -4.55 9.12
CA LYS A 112 2.51 -5.77 8.65
C LYS A 112 1.61 -6.73 7.88
N HIS A 113 0.36 -6.31 7.59
CA HIS A 113 -0.60 -7.13 6.86
C HIS A 113 -1.58 -6.26 6.07
N TYR A 114 -1.71 -6.53 4.78
CA TYR A 114 -2.78 -5.97 3.95
C TYR A 114 -3.34 -7.02 3.00
N THR A 115 -4.57 -6.80 2.56
CA THR A 115 -5.21 -7.53 1.46
C THR A 115 -5.59 -6.55 0.36
N SER A 116 -5.61 -7.02 -0.88
CA SER A 116 -6.08 -6.21 -2.02
C SER A 116 -6.88 -7.03 -3.01
N ASN A 117 -7.76 -6.32 -3.73
CA ASN A 117 -8.55 -6.86 -4.82
C ASN A 117 -8.51 -5.85 -5.97
N ILE A 118 -8.00 -6.28 -7.11
CA ILE A 118 -7.80 -5.43 -8.29
C ILE A 118 -8.51 -6.06 -9.47
N THR A 119 -9.46 -5.34 -10.06
CA THR A 119 -10.15 -5.76 -11.29
C THR A 119 -9.67 -4.90 -12.45
N THR A 120 -9.23 -5.55 -13.51
CA THR A 120 -8.73 -4.92 -14.73
C THR A 120 -9.61 -5.30 -15.91
N LEU A 121 -10.01 -4.32 -16.69
CA LEU A 121 -10.77 -4.49 -17.93
C LEU A 121 -9.89 -4.07 -19.12
N SER A 122 -9.68 -4.99 -20.06
CA SER A 122 -8.96 -4.75 -21.31
C SER A 122 -9.60 -5.54 -22.45
N ASP A 123 -9.86 -4.91 -23.58
CA ASP A 123 -10.43 -5.55 -24.78
C ASP A 123 -11.70 -6.37 -24.50
N GLY A 124 -12.54 -5.92 -23.58
CA GLY A 124 -13.78 -6.63 -23.20
C GLY A 124 -13.57 -7.79 -22.21
N HIS A 125 -12.34 -8.12 -21.86
CA HIS A 125 -12.02 -9.17 -20.90
C HIS A 125 -11.74 -8.59 -19.51
N THR A 126 -12.29 -9.23 -18.49
CA THR A 126 -12.10 -8.86 -17.10
C THR A 126 -11.16 -9.84 -16.40
N LEU A 127 -10.17 -9.30 -15.71
CA LEU A 127 -9.23 -10.03 -14.87
C LEU A 127 -9.32 -9.49 -13.45
N THR A 128 -9.42 -10.36 -12.46
CA THR A 128 -9.40 -9.99 -11.05
C THR A 128 -8.19 -10.63 -10.37
N VAL A 129 -7.38 -9.83 -9.70
CA VAL A 129 -6.25 -10.28 -8.89
C VAL A 129 -6.56 -9.98 -7.43
N LYS A 130 -6.56 -11.01 -6.61
CA LYS A 130 -6.65 -10.90 -5.15
C LYS A 130 -5.29 -11.16 -4.56
N ALA A 131 -4.88 -10.36 -3.59
CA ALA A 131 -3.62 -10.54 -2.90
C ALA A 131 -3.80 -10.50 -1.38
N ASP A 132 -3.01 -11.32 -0.71
CA ASP A 132 -2.81 -11.32 0.73
C ASP A 132 -1.31 -11.16 0.98
N ALA A 133 -0.92 -10.09 1.68
CA ALA A 133 0.46 -9.68 1.83
C ALA A 133 0.85 -9.57 3.31
N ILE A 134 1.91 -10.27 3.69
CA ILE A 134 2.41 -10.33 5.05
C ILE A 134 3.89 -9.89 5.07
N TRP A 135 4.22 -9.01 6.00
CA TRP A 135 5.60 -8.61 6.26
C TRP A 135 6.39 -9.75 6.90
N THR A 136 7.57 -10.03 6.38
CA THR A 136 8.40 -11.19 6.79
C THR A 136 9.76 -10.79 7.38
N GLY A 137 10.11 -9.50 7.35
CA GLY A 137 11.38 -9.05 7.91
C GLY A 137 11.94 -7.82 7.21
N LEU A 138 13.20 -7.53 7.48
CA LEU A 138 13.93 -6.46 6.79
C LEU A 138 14.38 -6.92 5.40
N CYS A 139 14.57 -5.99 4.48
CA CYS A 139 15.21 -6.28 3.19
C CYS A 139 16.70 -6.56 3.40
N GLU A 140 17.24 -7.52 2.67
CA GLU A 140 18.64 -8.00 2.85
C GLU A 140 19.69 -6.94 2.45
N ASP A 141 19.32 -5.96 1.61
CA ASP A 141 20.23 -4.94 1.04
C ASP A 141 19.90 -3.51 1.49
N GLN A 142 19.26 -3.31 2.63
CA GLN A 142 19.09 -1.97 3.19
C GLN A 142 20.21 -1.70 4.21
N PRO A 143 21.09 -0.70 3.92
CA PRO A 143 22.06 -0.26 4.89
C PRO A 143 21.45 0.37 6.14
#